data_67ece030b7bead229b669494757d31d5
#
_entry.id   67ece030b7bead229b669494757d31d5
#
_cell.length_a   1.000
_cell.length_b   1.000
_cell.length_c   1.000
_cell.angle_alpha   90.00
_cell.angle_beta   90.00
_cell.angle_gamma   90.00
#
_symmetry.space_group_name_H-M   'P 1'
#
loop_
_entity.id
_entity.type
_entity.pdbx_description
1 polymer ?
#
loop_
_entity_poly.entity_id
_entity_poly.type
_entity_poly.pdbx_seq_one_letter_code
_entity_poly.pdbx_strand_id
1 'polypeptide(L)'
;MKKTITCALTALMAVSALSLPVYAQDASTEFSFVKKNDPTYTVSIPSSLALSEEGTLMTIEAKVVAYLDGKKVSVTVAGTNYYRNQLVLQARTSKPSYTGVIRYQLISPDNKVYETKGDDTVTGTELASFTENGTVTYTVKPVLYDKINLEPGLKYTGTMNFGICLTD
;
A
#
# COMPACT_ATOMS: atom_id res chain seq x y z
N MET A 1 -36.90 -5.07 14.58
CA MET A 1 -37.30 -6.22 15.42
C MET A 1 -36.57 -6.07 16.75
N LYS A 2 -37.31 -5.70 17.80
CA LYS A 2 -36.79 -5.56 19.17
C LYS A 2 -36.78 -6.93 19.85
N LYS A 3 -35.59 -7.39 20.28
CA LYS A 3 -35.46 -8.61 21.09
C LYS A 3 -35.54 -8.22 22.57
N THR A 4 -36.64 -8.56 23.23
CA THR A 4 -36.81 -8.48 24.67
C THR A 4 -36.16 -9.70 25.30
N ILE A 5 -35.22 -9.48 26.23
CA ILE A 5 -34.63 -10.50 27.07
C ILE A 5 -35.50 -10.57 28.36
N THR A 6 -36.19 -11.66 28.53
CA THR A 6 -37.01 -11.95 29.72
C THR A 6 -36.12 -12.65 30.76
N CYS A 7 -35.83 -11.96 31.86
CA CYS A 7 -35.18 -12.56 33.04
C CYS A 7 -36.24 -13.26 33.87
N ALA A 8 -36.20 -14.59 33.95
CA ALA A 8 -37.06 -15.38 34.84
C ALA A 8 -36.47 -15.34 36.25
N LEU A 9 -37.21 -14.74 37.16
CA LEU A 9 -36.90 -14.68 38.59
C LEU A 9 -37.56 -15.88 39.26
N THR A 10 -36.81 -16.92 39.62
CA THR A 10 -37.29 -18.02 40.45
C THR A 10 -36.98 -17.70 41.92
N ALA A 11 -38.02 -17.32 42.65
CA ALA A 11 -37.96 -17.15 44.10
C ALA A 11 -38.10 -18.50 44.79
N LEU A 12 -37.08 -18.97 45.49
CA LEU A 12 -37.16 -20.09 46.41
C LEU A 12 -37.04 -19.53 47.83
N MET A 13 -38.16 -19.50 48.57
CA MET A 13 -38.18 -19.12 49.98
C MET A 13 -37.71 -20.31 50.84
N ALA A 14 -36.54 -20.13 51.47
CA ALA A 14 -36.18 -20.93 52.66
C ALA A 14 -35.93 -19.93 53.79
N VAL A 15 -36.89 -19.93 54.74
CA VAL A 15 -36.79 -19.17 55.97
C VAL A 15 -35.83 -19.88 56.90
N SER A 16 -34.70 -19.31 57.17
CA SER A 16 -33.91 -19.56 58.39
C SER A 16 -33.33 -18.20 58.83
N ALA A 17 -33.89 -17.76 59.95
CA ALA A 17 -33.47 -16.54 60.63
C ALA A 17 -32.08 -16.73 61.25
N LEU A 18 -31.06 -16.35 60.51
CA LEU A 18 -29.75 -15.97 61.03
C LEU A 18 -29.49 -14.57 60.49
N SER A 19 -29.65 -13.56 61.38
CA SER A 19 -29.27 -12.19 61.07
C SER A 19 -27.74 -12.11 60.99
N LEU A 20 -27.19 -12.43 59.81
CA LEU A 20 -25.84 -12.08 59.47
C LEU A 20 -25.81 -10.59 59.09
N PRO A 21 -24.86 -9.80 59.62
CA PRO A 21 -24.71 -8.44 59.15
C PRO A 21 -24.43 -8.47 57.65
N VAL A 22 -25.36 -7.97 56.84
CA VAL A 22 -25.12 -7.72 55.41
C VAL A 22 -24.17 -6.52 55.35
N TYR A 23 -22.89 -6.78 55.22
CA TYR A 23 -21.97 -5.75 54.81
C TYR A 23 -22.30 -5.42 53.37
N ALA A 24 -22.86 -4.24 53.16
CA ALA A 24 -22.97 -3.69 51.81
C ALA A 24 -21.52 -3.52 51.26
N GLN A 25 -21.14 -4.35 50.34
CA GLN A 25 -19.89 -4.23 49.66
C GLN A 25 -20.07 -3.15 48.57
N ASP A 26 -19.46 -1.99 48.80
CA ASP A 26 -19.44 -0.95 47.79
C ASP A 26 -18.67 -1.46 46.59
N ALA A 27 -19.37 -1.66 45.49
CA ALA A 27 -18.78 -1.99 44.20
C ALA A 27 -18.54 -0.69 43.45
N SER A 28 -17.29 -0.44 43.08
CA SER A 28 -16.92 0.70 42.23
C SER A 28 -16.44 0.21 40.84
N THR A 29 -16.79 0.94 39.81
CA THR A 29 -16.35 0.67 38.45
C THR A 29 -15.64 1.93 37.94
N GLU A 30 -14.41 1.78 37.53
CA GLU A 30 -13.66 2.86 36.88
C GLU A 30 -13.97 2.86 35.38
N PHE A 31 -14.31 4.01 34.86
CA PHE A 31 -14.51 4.23 33.42
C PHE A 31 -13.36 5.09 32.90
N SER A 32 -12.67 4.63 31.89
CA SER A 32 -11.61 5.39 31.21
C SER A 32 -11.89 5.51 29.72
N PHE A 33 -11.57 6.66 29.15
CA PHE A 33 -11.64 6.91 27.71
C PHE A 33 -10.37 7.62 27.27
N VAL A 34 -9.72 7.08 26.25
CA VAL A 34 -8.57 7.70 25.62
C VAL A 34 -8.91 8.02 24.18
N LYS A 35 -8.94 9.29 23.81
CA LYS A 35 -9.08 9.70 22.40
C LYS A 35 -7.76 9.46 21.71
N LYS A 36 -7.74 8.62 20.67
CA LYS A 36 -6.60 8.43 19.79
C LYS A 36 -6.52 9.54 18.75
N ASN A 37 -5.31 9.89 18.35
CA ASN A 37 -5.09 10.77 17.21
C ASN A 37 -5.33 9.99 15.90
N ASP A 38 -5.80 10.70 14.88
CA ASP A 38 -5.93 10.12 13.55
C ASP A 38 -4.55 9.90 12.91
N PRO A 39 -4.35 8.82 12.16
CA PRO A 39 -3.12 8.59 11.42
C PRO A 39 -2.82 9.74 10.45
N THR A 40 -1.57 10.19 10.45
CA THR A 40 -1.10 11.22 9.53
C THR A 40 0.11 10.73 8.75
N TYR A 41 0.14 11.01 7.46
CA TYR A 41 1.29 10.74 6.59
C TYR A 41 1.18 11.52 5.29
N THR A 42 2.32 11.75 4.65
CA THR A 42 2.43 12.29 3.29
C THR A 42 3.38 11.41 2.51
N VAL A 43 2.97 10.94 1.33
CA VAL A 43 3.84 10.19 0.42
C VAL A 43 4.08 11.02 -0.83
N SER A 44 5.35 11.16 -1.19
CA SER A 44 5.80 11.86 -2.39
C SER A 44 6.46 10.87 -3.36
N ILE A 45 6.02 10.89 -4.61
CA ILE A 45 6.57 10.09 -5.72
C ILE A 45 6.70 11.04 -6.92
N PRO A 46 7.78 10.98 -7.73
CA PRO A 46 7.93 11.83 -8.90
C PRO A 46 6.75 11.69 -9.86
N SER A 47 6.15 12.82 -10.27
CA SER A 47 5.04 12.84 -11.23
C SER A 47 5.48 12.54 -12.68
N SER A 48 6.77 12.67 -12.96
CA SER A 48 7.39 12.33 -14.25
C SER A 48 8.84 11.89 -14.06
N LEU A 49 9.30 11.00 -14.94
CA LEU A 49 10.65 10.48 -14.92
C LEU A 49 11.15 10.31 -16.37
N ALA A 50 12.22 10.99 -16.71
CA ALA A 50 12.91 10.77 -17.99
C ALA A 50 13.92 9.63 -17.83
N LEU A 51 13.66 8.50 -18.48
CA LEU A 51 14.52 7.33 -18.37
C LEU A 51 15.77 7.48 -19.23
N SER A 52 16.92 7.13 -18.66
CA SER A 52 18.18 6.93 -19.37
C SER A 52 18.45 5.43 -19.58
N GLU A 53 19.33 5.08 -20.49
CA GLU A 53 19.75 3.69 -20.73
C GLU A 53 20.45 3.08 -19.51
N GLU A 54 21.18 3.89 -18.75
CA GLU A 54 21.85 3.49 -17.50
C GLU A 54 20.87 3.24 -16.36
N GLY A 55 19.69 3.84 -16.44
CA GLY A 55 18.67 3.85 -15.40
C GLY A 55 18.52 5.24 -14.77
N THR A 56 17.33 5.50 -14.25
CA THR A 56 16.97 6.77 -13.59
C THR A 56 16.38 6.47 -12.22
N LEU A 57 16.78 7.25 -11.23
CA LEU A 57 16.32 7.05 -9.86
C LEU A 57 14.88 7.54 -9.69
N MET A 58 14.03 6.70 -9.12
CA MET A 58 12.68 6.98 -8.69
C MET A 58 12.61 6.86 -7.16
N THR A 59 12.41 7.97 -6.50
CA THR A 59 12.37 8.03 -5.04
C THR A 59 10.93 8.09 -4.54
N ILE A 60 10.59 7.21 -3.61
CA ILE A 60 9.34 7.19 -2.83
C ILE A 60 9.70 7.67 -1.45
N GLU A 61 9.12 8.80 -1.01
CA GLU A 61 9.41 9.42 0.27
C GLU A 61 8.14 9.51 1.11
N ALA A 62 8.21 9.07 2.37
CA ALA A 62 7.15 9.27 3.36
C ALA A 62 7.59 10.29 4.41
N LYS A 63 6.73 11.28 4.67
CA LYS A 63 6.92 12.35 5.66
C LYS A 63 5.71 12.48 6.56
N VAL A 64 5.92 13.09 7.75
CA VAL A 64 4.88 13.35 8.75
C VAL A 64 4.15 12.07 9.15
N VAL A 65 4.86 10.94 9.13
CA VAL A 65 4.31 9.63 9.51
C VAL A 65 4.15 9.58 11.02
N ALA A 66 2.91 9.59 11.51
CA ALA A 66 2.60 9.57 12.93
C ALA A 66 1.23 8.92 13.21
N TYR A 67 1.05 8.46 14.46
CA TYR A 67 -0.21 7.91 14.98
C TYR A 67 -0.75 6.71 14.22
N LEU A 68 0.12 5.87 13.67
CA LEU A 68 -0.26 4.73 12.84
C LEU A 68 -0.93 3.58 13.63
N ASP A 69 -0.82 3.58 14.96
CA ASP A 69 -1.45 2.57 15.85
C ASP A 69 -1.07 1.11 15.47
N GLY A 70 0.20 0.88 15.20
CA GLY A 70 0.75 -0.42 14.80
C GLY A 70 0.63 -0.73 13.31
N LYS A 71 -0.02 0.13 12.52
CA LYS A 71 -0.12 0.00 11.06
C LYS A 71 1.10 0.57 10.34
N LYS A 72 1.17 0.33 9.05
CA LYS A 72 2.19 0.87 8.16
C LYS A 72 1.54 1.58 6.95
N VAL A 73 2.22 2.55 6.40
CA VAL A 73 1.86 3.17 5.12
C VAL A 73 2.45 2.31 4.00
N SER A 74 1.62 1.62 3.26
CA SER A 74 2.03 0.78 2.13
C SER A 74 1.85 1.54 0.81
N VAL A 75 2.87 1.45 -0.06
CA VAL A 75 2.86 1.98 -1.41
C VAL A 75 2.95 0.81 -2.39
N THR A 76 1.89 0.61 -3.17
CA THR A 76 1.78 -0.48 -4.13
C THR A 76 1.64 0.03 -5.55
N VAL A 77 1.92 -0.80 -6.54
CA VAL A 77 1.55 -0.50 -7.92
C VAL A 77 0.06 -0.77 -8.11
N ALA A 78 -0.73 0.25 -8.40
CA ALA A 78 -2.15 0.10 -8.70
C ALA A 78 -2.39 -0.35 -10.15
N GLY A 79 -1.47 -0.03 -11.06
CA GLY A 79 -1.51 -0.45 -12.46
C GLY A 79 -0.64 0.40 -13.37
N THR A 80 -0.69 0.10 -14.67
CA THR A 80 -0.05 0.89 -15.73
C THR A 80 -1.06 1.19 -16.85
N ASN A 81 -0.69 2.06 -17.77
CA ASN A 81 -1.52 2.34 -18.97
C ASN A 81 -1.34 1.30 -20.10
N TYR A 82 -0.60 0.22 -19.86
CA TYR A 82 -0.39 -0.82 -20.85
C TYR A 82 -1.24 -2.08 -20.57
N TYR A 83 -1.42 -2.92 -21.58
CA TYR A 83 -2.18 -4.16 -21.50
C TYR A 83 -1.71 -5.02 -20.32
N ARG A 84 -2.65 -5.56 -19.53
CA ARG A 84 -2.40 -6.35 -18.30
C ARG A 84 -1.51 -5.64 -17.25
N ASN A 85 -1.49 -4.31 -17.24
CA ASN A 85 -0.65 -3.54 -16.33
C ASN A 85 0.84 -3.92 -16.41
N GLN A 86 1.35 -4.19 -17.61
CA GLN A 86 2.76 -4.52 -17.83
C GLN A 86 3.64 -3.27 -17.81
N LEU A 87 4.90 -3.47 -17.44
CA LEU A 87 5.94 -2.43 -17.42
C LEU A 87 6.46 -2.19 -18.84
N VAL A 88 5.73 -1.37 -19.60
CA VAL A 88 6.00 -1.10 -21.02
C VAL A 88 5.87 0.39 -21.32
N LEU A 89 6.82 0.91 -22.08
CA LEU A 89 6.76 2.20 -22.77
C LEU A 89 6.33 1.96 -24.21
N GLN A 90 5.53 2.86 -24.76
CA GLN A 90 5.02 2.73 -26.11
C GLN A 90 5.13 4.03 -26.90
N ALA A 91 5.29 3.88 -28.21
CA ALA A 91 5.30 4.95 -29.17
C ALA A 91 4.65 4.48 -30.48
N ARG A 92 4.16 5.43 -31.26
CA ARG A 92 3.70 5.16 -32.62
C ARG A 92 4.83 5.39 -33.60
N THR A 93 5.44 4.31 -34.09
CA THR A 93 6.57 4.34 -35.04
C THR A 93 6.11 4.73 -36.45
N SER A 94 7.02 5.29 -37.23
CA SER A 94 6.77 5.71 -38.62
C SER A 94 6.76 4.53 -39.61
N LYS A 95 7.47 3.43 -39.28
CA LYS A 95 7.60 2.25 -40.13
C LYS A 95 7.46 0.95 -39.32
N PRO A 96 6.92 -0.12 -39.92
CA PRO A 96 6.77 -1.41 -39.24
C PRO A 96 8.09 -2.07 -38.80
N SER A 97 9.22 -1.66 -39.39
CA SER A 97 10.56 -2.15 -39.00
C SER A 97 11.06 -1.63 -37.66
N TYR A 98 10.46 -0.57 -37.13
CA TYR A 98 10.80 -0.03 -35.82
C TYR A 98 9.97 -0.69 -34.72
N THR A 99 10.59 -0.83 -33.55
CA THR A 99 9.90 -1.33 -32.36
C THR A 99 9.02 -0.24 -31.75
N GLY A 100 7.71 -0.48 -31.66
CA GLY A 100 6.75 0.47 -31.07
C GLY A 100 6.60 0.34 -29.54
N VAL A 101 7.27 -0.62 -28.92
CA VAL A 101 7.19 -0.87 -27.48
C VAL A 101 8.54 -1.22 -26.90
N ILE A 102 8.80 -0.75 -25.68
CA ILE A 102 10.03 -1.05 -24.92
C ILE A 102 9.59 -1.49 -23.53
N ARG A 103 10.09 -2.61 -23.04
CA ARG A 103 9.93 -2.99 -21.63
C ARG A 103 10.84 -2.14 -20.77
N TYR A 104 10.41 -1.92 -19.52
CA TYR A 104 11.27 -1.35 -18.50
C TYR A 104 11.17 -2.18 -17.22
N GLN A 105 12.13 -2.02 -16.34
CA GLN A 105 12.23 -2.72 -15.08
C GLN A 105 12.42 -1.74 -13.94
N LEU A 106 11.97 -2.13 -12.75
CA LEU A 106 12.27 -1.45 -11.49
C LEU A 106 13.29 -2.32 -10.75
N ILE A 107 14.38 -1.72 -10.32
CA ILE A 107 15.42 -2.37 -9.53
C ILE A 107 15.38 -1.74 -8.14
N SER A 108 15.05 -2.54 -7.14
CA SER A 108 14.98 -2.08 -5.74
C SER A 108 16.38 -1.90 -5.12
N PRO A 109 16.48 -1.25 -3.95
CA PRO A 109 17.78 -1.05 -3.26
C PRO A 109 18.50 -2.35 -2.91
N ASP A 110 17.77 -3.45 -2.71
CA ASP A 110 18.29 -4.80 -2.48
C ASP A 110 18.58 -5.59 -3.78
N ASN A 111 18.61 -4.90 -4.92
CA ASN A 111 18.85 -5.45 -6.27
C ASN A 111 17.77 -6.44 -6.76
N LYS A 112 16.61 -6.46 -6.16
CA LYS A 112 15.48 -7.23 -6.70
C LYS A 112 14.94 -6.53 -7.95
N VAL A 113 14.79 -7.30 -9.03
CA VAL A 113 14.28 -6.79 -10.31
C VAL A 113 12.80 -7.12 -10.43
N TYR A 114 11.99 -6.08 -10.69
CA TYR A 114 10.60 -6.20 -11.05
C TYR A 114 10.45 -5.91 -12.54
N GLU A 115 10.05 -6.90 -13.29
CA GLU A 115 9.74 -6.81 -14.71
C GLU A 115 8.50 -7.64 -15.03
N THR A 116 7.88 -7.40 -16.16
CA THR A 116 6.71 -8.16 -16.62
C THR A 116 6.99 -8.82 -17.96
N LYS A 117 6.63 -10.11 -18.08
CA LYS A 117 6.77 -10.92 -19.32
C LYS A 117 5.51 -11.74 -19.55
N GLY A 118 5.20 -12.01 -20.80
CA GLY A 118 4.05 -12.86 -21.14
C GLY A 118 2.74 -12.33 -20.54
N ASP A 119 2.17 -13.08 -19.62
CA ASP A 119 0.92 -12.76 -18.94
C ASP A 119 1.08 -12.08 -17.58
N ASP A 120 2.32 -11.76 -17.17
CA ASP A 120 2.61 -11.14 -15.89
C ASP A 120 1.94 -9.76 -15.76
N THR A 121 1.61 -9.42 -14.53
CA THR A 121 1.16 -8.07 -14.12
C THR A 121 2.00 -7.57 -12.96
N VAL A 122 2.18 -6.27 -12.88
CA VAL A 122 2.85 -5.62 -11.74
C VAL A 122 1.85 -5.13 -10.67
N THR A 123 0.56 -5.22 -10.94
CA THR A 123 -0.49 -4.76 -10.02
C THR A 123 -0.42 -5.47 -8.68
N GLY A 124 -0.52 -4.73 -7.60
CA GLY A 124 -0.46 -5.24 -6.23
C GLY A 124 0.96 -5.41 -5.67
N THR A 125 2.00 -5.19 -6.48
CA THR A 125 3.40 -5.22 -5.97
C THR A 125 3.61 -4.11 -4.96
N GLU A 126 3.98 -4.45 -3.72
CA GLU A 126 4.40 -3.48 -2.71
C GLU A 126 5.82 -3.00 -3.04
N LEU A 127 5.97 -1.68 -3.22
CA LEU A 127 7.25 -1.05 -3.51
C LEU A 127 7.88 -0.46 -2.25
N ALA A 128 7.08 0.07 -1.33
CA ALA A 128 7.58 0.64 -0.09
C ALA A 128 6.58 0.45 1.04
N SER A 129 7.11 0.40 2.25
CA SER A 129 6.34 0.27 3.48
C SER A 129 7.00 1.14 4.56
N PHE A 130 6.22 2.02 5.23
CA PHE A 130 6.74 2.99 6.18
C PHE A 130 5.96 2.93 7.49
N THR A 131 6.68 2.77 8.60
CA THR A 131 6.17 2.93 9.96
C THR A 131 6.60 4.28 10.58
N GLU A 132 7.54 4.95 9.93
CA GLU A 132 8.09 6.26 10.27
C GLU A 132 8.48 7.01 9.00
N ASN A 133 8.98 8.24 9.12
CA ASN A 133 9.51 8.99 7.99
C ASN A 133 10.66 8.21 7.34
N GLY A 134 10.65 8.12 6.02
CA GLY A 134 11.65 7.33 5.31
C GLY A 134 11.61 7.51 3.81
N THR A 135 12.57 6.87 3.15
CA THR A 135 12.77 6.98 1.70
C THR A 135 13.18 5.62 1.14
N VAL A 136 12.57 5.23 0.02
CA VAL A 136 12.97 4.06 -0.78
C VAL A 136 13.22 4.53 -2.19
N THR A 137 14.38 4.16 -2.77
CA THR A 137 14.78 4.59 -4.11
C THR A 137 14.97 3.39 -5.03
N TYR A 138 14.23 3.38 -6.12
CA TYR A 138 14.35 2.41 -7.20
C TYR A 138 15.17 2.96 -8.35
N THR A 139 15.89 2.10 -9.06
CA THR A 139 16.40 2.42 -10.40
C THR A 139 15.40 1.93 -11.43
N VAL A 140 14.87 2.85 -12.23
CA VAL A 140 13.96 2.53 -13.35
C VAL A 140 14.78 2.54 -14.62
N LYS A 141 14.79 1.40 -15.34
CA LYS A 141 15.68 1.20 -16.48
C LYS A 141 14.93 0.58 -17.66
N PRO A 142 15.09 1.11 -18.91
CA PRO A 142 14.59 0.42 -20.09
C PRO A 142 15.36 -0.88 -20.33
N VAL A 143 14.67 -1.91 -20.82
CA VAL A 143 15.28 -3.20 -21.18
C VAL A 143 15.60 -3.15 -22.67
N LEU A 144 16.83 -2.85 -22.99
CA LEU A 144 17.36 -2.81 -24.35
C LEU A 144 18.12 -4.11 -24.64
N TYR A 145 17.96 -4.64 -25.85
CA TYR A 145 18.66 -5.83 -26.32
C TYR A 145 19.14 -5.59 -27.77
N ASP A 146 20.19 -6.27 -28.20
CA ASP A 146 20.92 -6.01 -29.44
C ASP A 146 20.09 -5.93 -30.73
N LYS A 147 18.91 -6.56 -30.74
CA LYS A 147 18.01 -6.60 -31.91
C LYS A 147 16.86 -5.59 -31.83
N ILE A 148 16.82 -4.76 -30.79
CA ILE A 148 15.76 -3.75 -30.66
C ILE A 148 16.03 -2.61 -31.63
N ASN A 149 15.11 -2.38 -32.57
CA ASN A 149 15.23 -1.31 -33.55
C ASN A 149 14.34 -0.13 -33.16
N LEU A 150 14.89 0.79 -32.39
CA LEU A 150 14.19 2.00 -31.94
C LEU A 150 14.25 3.08 -33.03
N GLU A 151 13.14 3.79 -33.20
CA GLU A 151 13.09 4.94 -34.11
C GLU A 151 13.82 6.14 -33.50
N PRO A 152 14.87 6.66 -34.15
CA PRO A 152 15.64 7.80 -33.61
C PRO A 152 14.76 9.04 -33.43
N GLY A 153 14.89 9.70 -32.26
CA GLY A 153 14.16 10.90 -31.91
C GLY A 153 12.71 10.69 -31.49
N LEU A 154 12.20 9.44 -31.50
CA LEU A 154 10.86 9.14 -31.07
C LEU A 154 10.79 8.98 -29.54
N LYS A 155 9.78 9.62 -28.93
CA LYS A 155 9.55 9.53 -27.48
C LYS A 155 8.65 8.33 -27.15
N TYR A 156 9.20 7.39 -26.39
CA TYR A 156 8.45 6.26 -25.82
C TYR A 156 7.94 6.64 -24.43
N THR A 157 6.66 6.45 -24.16
CA THR A 157 6.01 6.86 -22.93
C THR A 157 5.21 5.74 -22.30
N GLY A 158 5.09 5.77 -20.97
CA GLY A 158 4.25 4.90 -20.17
C GLY A 158 3.84 5.59 -18.89
N THR A 159 2.81 5.07 -18.24
CA THR A 159 2.32 5.60 -16.95
C THR A 159 2.22 4.45 -15.95
N MET A 160 2.66 4.70 -14.73
CA MET A 160 2.45 3.82 -13.58
C MET A 160 1.61 4.57 -12.55
N ASN A 161 0.57 3.93 -12.05
CA ASN A 161 -0.29 4.42 -10.99
C ASN A 161 0.08 3.73 -9.68
N PHE A 162 0.03 4.47 -8.59
CA PHE A 162 0.36 3.99 -7.25
C PHE A 162 -0.88 3.97 -6.36
N GLY A 163 -1.01 2.92 -5.56
CA GLY A 163 -1.94 2.83 -4.44
C GLY A 163 -1.19 3.15 -3.15
N ILE A 164 -1.76 4.02 -2.32
CA ILE A 164 -1.21 4.39 -1.02
C ILE A 164 -2.28 4.13 0.01
N CYS A 165 -2.01 3.27 0.99
CA CYS A 165 -2.97 2.90 2.03
C CYS A 165 -2.28 2.54 3.34
N LEU A 166 -3.06 2.56 4.43
CA LEU A 166 -2.66 1.97 5.71
C LEU A 166 -2.97 0.48 5.68
N THR A 167 -1.98 -0.32 6.09
CA THR A 167 -2.11 -1.78 6.23
C THR A 167 -1.63 -2.21 7.62
N ASP A 168 -2.03 -3.37 8.04
CA ASP A 168 -1.56 -4.01 9.28
C ASP A 168 -0.15 -4.54 9.15
#